data_1ae889360eadcf90a547b629d5bc0053
#
_entry.id   1ae889360eadcf90a547b629d5bc0053
#
_cell.length_a   1.000
_cell.length_b   1.000
_cell.length_c   1.000
_cell.angle_alpha   90.00
_cell.angle_beta   90.00
_cell.angle_gamma   90.00
#
_symmetry.space_group_name_H-M   'P 1'
#
loop_
_entity.id
_entity.type
_entity.pdbx_description
1 polymer ?
#
loop_
_entity_poly.entity_id
_entity_poly.type
_entity_poly.pdbx_seq_one_letter_code
_entity_poly.pdbx_strand_id
1 'polypeptide(L)'
;AWSINILKFQMAVVYIFAGISKLNYDWLFEAQPLRNWLKHQTDLPLIGELMQYEFTAYLFSWGGALFDLFIVFILLNNRFRIYGYTLVIIFHGLTAVMFPIGVFPYVMIISTLIFFSPEFHKNIVAWIQDRISLKSKNTNQDQTNNPVLPKRSIGIILSLYISIQLLLPLRYLAYPGDLFWTEQGYRFSWRVMLIEKAGYAQFFVHHPENGMKKLIDNKEYLTPQQEKMMSTQPDMILQFAHHLRDEYSDTVIVEANGIEIDIKEAKVTAEVYVSLFNKGSRLFIDPEVNLSKINRGFHHKDWILKNEK
;
A
#
# COMPACT_ATOMS: atom_id res chain seq x y z
N ALA A 1 -5.01 26.11 17.22
CA ALA A 1 -5.31 26.37 15.81
C ALA A 1 -4.35 25.66 14.84
N TRP A 2 -3.00 25.73 15.03
CA TRP A 2 -2.05 25.07 14.11
C TRP A 2 -2.17 23.54 14.08
N SER A 3 -2.46 22.90 15.21
CA SER A 3 -2.61 21.44 15.33
C SER A 3 -3.73 20.89 14.45
N ILE A 4 -4.87 21.56 14.39
CA ILE A 4 -5.97 21.17 13.50
C ILE A 4 -5.59 21.39 12.03
N ASN A 5 -4.88 22.48 11.72
CA ASN A 5 -4.48 22.77 10.35
C ASN A 5 -3.47 21.77 9.80
N ILE A 6 -2.52 21.28 10.63
CA ILE A 6 -1.59 20.23 10.18
C ILE A 6 -2.29 18.89 9.93
N LEU A 7 -3.33 18.56 10.71
CA LEU A 7 -4.12 17.37 10.45
C LEU A 7 -4.99 17.51 9.18
N LYS A 8 -5.57 18.69 8.92
CA LYS A 8 -6.25 18.99 7.65
C LYS A 8 -5.28 18.88 6.46
N PHE A 9 -4.07 19.41 6.63
CA PHE A 9 -3.00 19.27 5.64
C PHE A 9 -2.66 17.81 5.39
N GLN A 10 -2.53 16.99 6.44
CA GLN A 10 -2.27 15.56 6.28
C GLN A 10 -3.38 14.86 5.48
N MET A 11 -4.64 15.14 5.78
CA MET A 11 -5.76 14.60 5.01
C MET A 11 -5.73 15.07 3.55
N ALA A 12 -5.34 16.33 3.31
CA ALA A 12 -5.18 16.85 1.96
C ALA A 12 -4.06 16.12 1.20
N VAL A 13 -2.93 15.87 1.85
CA VAL A 13 -1.82 15.08 1.28
C VAL A 13 -2.30 13.68 0.87
N VAL A 14 -3.03 12.97 1.74
CA VAL A 14 -3.55 11.63 1.44
C VAL A 14 -4.40 11.65 0.18
N TYR A 15 -5.42 12.50 0.11
CA TYR A 15 -6.32 12.57 -1.04
C TYR A 15 -5.61 13.02 -2.33
N ILE A 16 -4.84 14.10 -2.26
CA ILE A 16 -4.20 14.66 -3.46
C ILE A 16 -3.18 13.68 -4.03
N PHE A 17 -2.33 13.07 -3.20
CA PHE A 17 -1.38 12.07 -3.70
C PHE A 17 -2.06 10.78 -4.17
N ALA A 18 -3.15 10.35 -3.53
CA ALA A 18 -3.98 9.25 -4.03
C ALA A 18 -4.55 9.58 -5.42
N GLY A 19 -5.03 10.79 -5.62
CA GLY A 19 -5.51 11.27 -6.91
C GLY A 19 -4.41 11.36 -7.96
N ILE A 20 -3.28 12.02 -7.65
CA ILE A 20 -2.11 12.12 -8.55
C ILE A 20 -1.62 10.72 -8.95
N SER A 21 -1.60 9.78 -8.02
CA SER A 21 -1.14 8.42 -8.30
C SER A 21 -2.03 7.66 -9.30
N LYS A 22 -3.27 8.09 -9.46
CA LYS A 22 -4.23 7.56 -10.44
C LYS A 22 -4.07 8.19 -11.84
N LEU A 23 -3.28 9.26 -11.98
CA LEU A 23 -3.00 9.89 -13.27
C LEU A 23 -1.92 9.11 -14.03
N ASN A 24 -2.22 7.88 -14.37
CA ASN A 24 -1.36 7.00 -15.15
C ASN A 24 -2.17 6.27 -16.24
N TYR A 25 -1.47 5.72 -17.22
CA TYR A 25 -2.10 5.09 -18.39
C TYR A 25 -2.97 3.89 -18.02
N ASP A 26 -2.44 2.98 -17.19
CA ASP A 26 -3.15 1.75 -16.82
C ASP A 26 -4.46 2.06 -16.09
N TRP A 27 -4.46 3.07 -15.21
CA TRP A 27 -5.66 3.48 -14.48
C TRP A 27 -6.69 4.20 -15.37
N LEU A 28 -6.27 5.24 -16.12
CA LEU A 28 -7.21 6.10 -16.83
C LEU A 28 -7.68 5.51 -18.17
N PHE A 29 -6.80 4.83 -18.91
CA PHE A 29 -7.08 4.37 -20.26
C PHE A 29 -7.32 2.87 -20.38
N GLU A 30 -6.94 2.08 -19.39
CA GLU A 30 -7.23 0.65 -19.33
C GLU A 30 -8.12 0.26 -18.15
N ALA A 31 -8.44 1.23 -17.26
CA ALA A 31 -9.21 1.05 -16.03
C ALA A 31 -8.66 -0.07 -15.14
N GLN A 32 -7.32 -0.29 -15.14
CA GLN A 32 -6.68 -1.31 -14.33
C GLN A 32 -6.31 -0.78 -12.94
N PRO A 33 -6.43 -1.58 -11.91
CA PRO A 33 -6.90 -2.99 -11.87
C PRO A 33 -8.43 -3.15 -11.76
N LEU A 34 -9.21 -2.08 -11.73
CA LEU A 34 -10.67 -2.12 -11.53
C LEU A 34 -11.40 -3.00 -12.53
N ARG A 35 -10.97 -2.98 -13.81
CA ARG A 35 -11.52 -3.81 -14.87
C ARG A 35 -11.48 -5.31 -14.55
N ASN A 36 -10.44 -5.75 -13.84
CA ASN A 36 -10.33 -7.14 -13.39
C ASN A 36 -11.16 -7.38 -12.12
N TRP A 37 -11.04 -6.48 -11.14
CA TRP A 37 -11.66 -6.68 -9.83
C TRP A 37 -13.18 -6.59 -9.85
N LEU A 38 -13.75 -5.67 -10.62
CA LEU A 38 -15.20 -5.49 -10.69
C LEU A 38 -15.92 -6.72 -11.26
N LYS A 39 -15.30 -7.43 -12.20
CA LYS A 39 -15.86 -8.67 -12.75
C LYS A 39 -16.10 -9.78 -11.71
N HIS A 40 -15.44 -9.70 -10.57
CA HIS A 40 -15.63 -10.61 -9.44
C HIS A 40 -16.66 -10.11 -8.41
N GLN A 41 -17.32 -8.98 -8.67
CA GLN A 41 -18.30 -8.35 -7.77
C GLN A 41 -19.74 -8.46 -8.28
N THR A 42 -20.05 -9.51 -9.03
CA THR A 42 -21.37 -9.73 -9.64
C THR A 42 -22.47 -10.05 -8.63
N ASP A 43 -22.10 -10.54 -7.46
CA ASP A 43 -23.04 -10.94 -6.40
C ASP A 43 -23.53 -9.75 -5.55
N LEU A 44 -23.07 -8.54 -5.85
CA LEU A 44 -23.52 -7.35 -5.13
C LEU A 44 -25.00 -7.07 -5.41
N PRO A 45 -25.85 -6.92 -4.37
CA PRO A 45 -27.26 -6.59 -4.56
C PRO A 45 -27.41 -5.25 -5.29
N LEU A 46 -28.37 -5.16 -6.20
CA LEU A 46 -28.74 -3.99 -7.01
C LEU A 46 -27.72 -3.55 -8.08
N ILE A 47 -26.44 -3.68 -7.86
CA ILE A 47 -25.39 -3.15 -8.75
C ILE A 47 -24.47 -4.22 -9.36
N GLY A 48 -24.58 -5.48 -8.91
CA GLY A 48 -23.67 -6.56 -9.34
C GLY A 48 -23.65 -6.78 -10.85
N GLU A 49 -24.79 -6.74 -11.53
CA GLU A 49 -24.86 -6.87 -12.98
C GLU A 49 -24.10 -5.75 -13.71
N LEU A 50 -24.09 -4.53 -13.16
CA LEU A 50 -23.37 -3.40 -13.73
C LEU A 50 -21.85 -3.59 -13.69
N MET A 51 -21.34 -4.40 -12.76
CA MET A 51 -19.90 -4.62 -12.59
C MET A 51 -19.26 -5.39 -13.75
N GLN A 52 -20.06 -6.07 -14.57
CA GLN A 52 -19.59 -6.81 -15.76
C GLN A 52 -19.25 -5.90 -16.95
N TYR A 53 -19.83 -4.69 -16.98
CA TYR A 53 -19.63 -3.78 -18.11
C TYR A 53 -18.31 -3.03 -18.01
N GLU A 54 -17.58 -2.96 -19.11
CA GLU A 54 -16.32 -2.20 -19.18
C GLU A 54 -16.51 -0.70 -18.83
N PHE A 55 -17.62 -0.13 -19.26
CA PHE A 55 -17.97 1.27 -18.93
C PHE A 55 -17.97 1.52 -17.42
N THR A 56 -18.44 0.56 -16.63
CA THR A 56 -18.44 0.67 -15.17
C THR A 56 -17.02 0.79 -14.62
N ALA A 57 -16.07 0.01 -15.13
CA ALA A 57 -14.68 0.10 -14.73
C ALA A 57 -14.07 1.48 -15.02
N TYR A 58 -14.36 2.04 -16.20
CA TYR A 58 -13.93 3.40 -16.54
C TYR A 58 -14.61 4.46 -15.67
N LEU A 59 -15.90 4.32 -15.39
CA LEU A 59 -16.63 5.23 -14.51
C LEU A 59 -16.01 5.27 -13.11
N PHE A 60 -15.68 4.11 -12.53
CA PHE A 60 -15.02 4.03 -11.23
C PHE A 60 -13.58 4.53 -11.29
N SER A 61 -12.86 4.27 -12.36
CA SER A 61 -11.49 4.74 -12.56
C SER A 61 -11.41 6.27 -12.58
N TRP A 62 -12.14 6.90 -13.51
CA TRP A 62 -12.17 8.35 -13.64
C TRP A 62 -12.84 9.02 -12.43
N GLY A 63 -13.96 8.46 -11.96
CA GLY A 63 -14.67 8.94 -10.77
C GLY A 63 -13.77 8.94 -9.54
N GLY A 64 -13.04 7.85 -9.31
CA GLY A 64 -12.09 7.74 -8.20
C GLY A 64 -10.92 8.72 -8.30
N ALA A 65 -10.36 8.92 -9.50
CA ALA A 65 -9.29 9.89 -9.71
C ALA A 65 -9.76 11.33 -9.47
N LEU A 66 -10.91 11.71 -10.03
CA LEU A 66 -11.49 13.05 -9.86
C LEU A 66 -11.92 13.28 -8.40
N PHE A 67 -12.53 12.28 -7.76
CA PHE A 67 -12.90 12.37 -6.36
C PHE A 67 -11.68 12.70 -5.51
N ASP A 68 -10.62 11.91 -5.58
CA ASP A 68 -9.42 12.10 -4.75
C ASP A 68 -8.73 13.45 -5.04
N LEU A 69 -8.67 13.89 -6.30
CA LEU A 69 -8.05 15.16 -6.65
C LEU A 69 -8.82 16.38 -6.13
N PHE A 70 -10.16 16.32 -6.12
CA PHE A 70 -10.97 17.51 -5.88
C PHE A 70 -11.68 17.56 -4.55
N ILE A 71 -11.89 16.43 -3.86
CA ILE A 71 -12.67 16.34 -2.64
C ILE A 71 -12.21 17.30 -1.54
N VAL A 72 -10.88 17.47 -1.40
CA VAL A 72 -10.31 18.36 -0.36
C VAL A 72 -10.74 19.81 -0.57
N PHE A 73 -10.77 20.28 -1.81
CA PHE A 73 -11.18 21.66 -2.12
C PHE A 73 -12.66 21.89 -1.79
N ILE A 74 -13.50 20.87 -2.03
CA ILE A 74 -14.92 20.90 -1.65
C ILE A 74 -15.07 20.94 -0.13
N LEU A 75 -14.29 20.12 0.61
CA LEU A 75 -14.31 20.05 2.07
C LEU A 75 -13.80 21.33 2.75
N LEU A 76 -12.84 22.02 2.14
CA LEU A 76 -12.33 23.30 2.64
C LEU A 76 -13.36 24.42 2.49
N ASN A 77 -14.25 24.34 1.52
CA ASN A 77 -15.28 25.35 1.30
C ASN A 77 -16.46 25.13 2.24
N ASN A 78 -16.73 26.11 3.11
CA ASN A 78 -17.81 26.02 4.11
C ASN A 78 -19.20 25.76 3.51
N ARG A 79 -19.48 26.31 2.32
CA ARG A 79 -20.79 26.19 1.64
C ARG A 79 -21.00 24.80 1.07
N PHE A 80 -19.95 24.16 0.56
CA PHE A 80 -20.03 22.86 -0.12
C PHE A 80 -19.58 21.69 0.76
N ARG A 81 -19.07 21.94 1.95
CA ARG A 81 -18.48 20.92 2.85
C ARG A 81 -19.41 19.75 3.14
N ILE A 82 -20.70 20.01 3.40
CA ILE A 82 -21.65 18.95 3.69
C ILE A 82 -21.85 18.01 2.49
N TYR A 83 -21.93 18.57 1.29
CA TYR A 83 -22.02 17.77 0.06
C TYR A 83 -20.73 16.97 -0.18
N GLY A 84 -19.57 17.60 0.05
CA GLY A 84 -18.28 16.92 0.00
C GLY A 84 -18.22 15.75 0.98
N TYR A 85 -18.66 15.94 2.21
CA TYR A 85 -18.68 14.88 3.22
C TYR A 85 -19.65 13.75 2.85
N THR A 86 -20.81 14.08 2.28
CA THR A 86 -21.73 13.06 1.74
C THR A 86 -21.05 12.23 0.65
N LEU A 87 -20.32 12.86 -0.27
CA LEU A 87 -19.52 12.16 -1.29
C LEU A 87 -18.44 11.27 -0.66
N VAL A 88 -17.77 11.72 0.41
CA VAL A 88 -16.80 10.90 1.16
C VAL A 88 -17.47 9.64 1.72
N ILE A 89 -18.65 9.78 2.33
CA ILE A 89 -19.39 8.62 2.88
C ILE A 89 -19.78 7.66 1.76
N ILE A 90 -20.32 8.16 0.66
CA ILE A 90 -20.72 7.32 -0.48
C ILE A 90 -19.51 6.60 -1.06
N PHE A 91 -18.44 7.33 -1.38
CA PHE A 91 -17.24 6.76 -2.01
C PHE A 91 -16.58 5.70 -1.13
N HIS A 92 -16.29 6.03 0.13
CA HIS A 92 -15.65 5.09 1.03
C HIS A 92 -16.59 3.97 1.50
N GLY A 93 -17.90 4.24 1.59
CA GLY A 93 -18.90 3.22 1.84
C GLY A 93 -18.95 2.18 0.72
N LEU A 94 -19.00 2.63 -0.53
CA LEU A 94 -18.93 1.72 -1.70
C LEU A 94 -17.64 0.93 -1.71
N THR A 95 -16.49 1.58 -1.49
CA THR A 95 -15.21 0.86 -1.47
C THR A 95 -15.12 -0.16 -0.34
N ALA A 96 -15.72 0.10 0.83
CA ALA A 96 -15.77 -0.85 1.95
C ALA A 96 -16.60 -2.10 1.62
N VAL A 97 -17.69 -1.93 0.85
CA VAL A 97 -18.57 -3.03 0.43
C VAL A 97 -17.93 -3.84 -0.71
N MET A 98 -17.32 -3.14 -1.66
CA MET A 98 -16.80 -3.77 -2.89
C MET A 98 -15.43 -4.42 -2.71
N PHE A 99 -14.59 -3.93 -1.79
CA PHE A 99 -13.20 -4.37 -1.70
C PHE A 99 -12.79 -4.70 -0.26
N PRO A 100 -12.04 -5.80 -0.05
CA PRO A 100 -11.58 -6.21 1.28
C PRO A 100 -10.38 -5.35 1.75
N ILE A 101 -10.57 -4.04 1.87
CA ILE A 101 -9.51 -3.07 2.25
C ILE A 101 -9.49 -2.75 3.76
N GLY A 102 -10.18 -3.57 4.56
CA GLY A 102 -10.15 -3.51 6.01
C GLY A 102 -10.73 -2.21 6.58
N VAL A 103 -10.05 -1.61 7.54
CA VAL A 103 -10.53 -0.43 8.28
C VAL A 103 -10.33 0.90 7.55
N PHE A 104 -9.61 0.92 6.44
CA PHE A 104 -9.22 2.15 5.75
C PHE A 104 -10.40 3.07 5.37
N PRO A 105 -11.50 2.59 4.78
CA PRO A 105 -12.64 3.44 4.44
C PRO A 105 -13.25 4.14 5.65
N TYR A 106 -13.38 3.43 6.76
CA TYR A 106 -13.93 3.97 8.00
C TYR A 106 -13.03 5.04 8.60
N VAL A 107 -11.72 4.82 8.58
CA VAL A 107 -10.73 5.82 9.00
C VAL A 107 -10.86 7.07 8.15
N MET A 108 -11.01 6.96 6.83
CA MET A 108 -11.17 8.11 5.94
C MET A 108 -12.46 8.89 6.21
N ILE A 109 -13.59 8.21 6.43
CA ILE A 109 -14.87 8.85 6.77
C ILE A 109 -14.74 9.61 8.09
N ILE A 110 -14.22 8.98 9.15
CA ILE A 110 -14.12 9.58 10.48
C ILE A 110 -13.11 10.73 10.48
N SER A 111 -11.93 10.54 9.90
CA SER A 111 -10.87 11.55 9.89
C SER A 111 -11.27 12.80 9.10
N THR A 112 -12.09 12.65 8.06
CA THR A 112 -12.59 13.77 7.26
C THR A 112 -13.50 14.72 8.07
N LEU A 113 -14.07 14.28 9.19
CA LEU A 113 -14.80 15.17 10.11
C LEU A 113 -13.97 16.35 10.62
N ILE A 114 -12.64 16.27 10.58
CA ILE A 114 -11.74 17.36 11.01
C ILE A 114 -11.94 18.64 10.21
N PHE A 115 -12.53 18.58 9.01
CA PHE A 115 -12.83 19.76 8.22
C PHE A 115 -13.99 20.59 8.79
N PHE A 116 -14.84 20.00 9.61
CA PHE A 116 -15.98 20.70 10.24
C PHE A 116 -15.51 21.60 11.38
N SER A 117 -16.38 22.55 11.75
CA SER A 117 -16.11 23.49 12.83
C SER A 117 -16.22 22.84 14.22
N PRO A 118 -15.58 23.41 15.25
CA PRO A 118 -15.72 22.93 16.61
C PRO A 118 -17.17 22.94 17.10
N GLU A 119 -17.99 23.91 16.64
CA GLU A 119 -19.41 24.04 16.97
C GLU A 119 -20.21 22.85 16.43
N PHE A 120 -19.92 22.41 15.22
CA PHE A 120 -20.51 21.21 14.65
C PHE A 120 -20.29 19.98 15.55
N HIS A 121 -19.05 19.77 15.98
CA HIS A 121 -18.73 18.65 16.88
C HIS A 121 -19.43 18.78 18.24
N LYS A 122 -19.46 19.97 18.83
CA LYS A 122 -20.17 20.22 20.09
C LYS A 122 -21.66 19.91 19.96
N ASN A 123 -22.29 20.33 18.87
CA ASN A 123 -23.71 20.09 18.64
C ASN A 123 -24.01 18.58 18.48
N ILE A 124 -23.15 17.82 17.77
CA ILE A 124 -23.31 16.36 17.67
C ILE A 124 -23.16 15.70 19.04
N VAL A 125 -22.12 16.07 19.80
CA VAL A 125 -21.90 15.50 21.14
C VAL A 125 -23.07 15.81 22.06
N ALA A 126 -23.57 17.05 22.05
CA ALA A 126 -24.74 17.44 22.84
C ALA A 126 -26.01 16.66 22.44
N TRP A 127 -26.22 16.48 21.14
CA TRP A 127 -27.36 15.70 20.64
C TRP A 127 -27.29 14.22 21.06
N ILE A 128 -26.08 13.62 21.02
CA ILE A 128 -25.86 12.24 21.48
C ILE A 128 -26.10 12.13 23.00
N GLN A 129 -25.56 13.08 23.78
CA GLN A 129 -25.69 13.10 25.24
C GLN A 129 -27.18 13.20 25.65
N ASP A 130 -27.93 14.04 24.97
CA ASP A 130 -29.38 14.20 25.21
C ASP A 130 -30.15 12.91 24.94
N ARG A 131 -29.80 12.20 23.85
CA ARG A 131 -30.45 10.93 23.48
C ARG A 131 -30.15 9.77 24.41
N ILE A 132 -28.91 9.71 24.98
CA ILE A 132 -28.47 8.63 25.86
C ILE A 132 -28.70 8.95 27.34
N SER A 133 -29.33 10.10 27.65
CA SER A 133 -29.54 10.59 29.02
C SER A 133 -28.30 10.61 29.90
N LEU A 134 -27.11 10.78 29.28
CA LEU A 134 -25.89 10.95 30.01
C LEU A 134 -25.83 12.36 30.60
N LYS A 135 -26.03 12.49 31.93
CA LYS A 135 -25.77 13.75 32.63
C LYS A 135 -24.33 14.17 32.37
N SER A 136 -24.16 15.27 31.62
CA SER A 136 -22.86 15.91 31.45
C SER A 136 -22.34 16.31 32.82
N LYS A 137 -21.29 15.64 33.29
CA LYS A 137 -20.49 16.14 34.39
C LYS A 137 -19.75 17.37 33.84
N ASN A 138 -20.17 18.55 34.27
CA ASN A 138 -19.39 19.77 34.02
C ASN A 138 -17.97 19.56 34.60
N THR A 139 -17.08 19.07 33.76
CA THR A 139 -15.66 19.04 34.09
C THR A 139 -15.20 20.48 33.86
N ASN A 140 -15.03 21.22 34.95
CA ASN A 140 -14.24 22.44 34.93
C ASN A 140 -12.91 22.06 34.29
N GLN A 141 -12.66 22.52 33.05
CA GLN A 141 -11.35 22.42 32.45
C GLN A 141 -10.42 23.28 33.26
N ASP A 142 -9.74 22.65 34.24
CA ASP A 142 -8.52 23.23 34.76
C ASP A 142 -7.62 23.46 33.54
N GLN A 143 -7.35 24.73 33.29
CA GLN A 143 -6.33 25.12 32.31
C GLN A 143 -4.99 24.65 32.87
N THR A 144 -4.68 23.37 32.59
CA THR A 144 -3.33 22.88 32.83
C THR A 144 -2.39 23.69 31.97
N ASN A 145 -1.52 24.44 32.60
CA ASN A 145 -0.39 25.12 31.99
C ASN A 145 0.57 24.05 31.44
N ASN A 146 0.20 23.45 30.33
CA ASN A 146 1.10 22.55 29.62
C ASN A 146 2.29 23.37 29.12
N PRO A 147 3.51 22.91 29.29
CA PRO A 147 4.69 23.57 28.77
C PRO A 147 4.55 23.74 27.26
N VAL A 148 4.41 24.99 26.82
CA VAL A 148 4.30 25.31 25.41
C VAL A 148 5.70 25.29 24.82
N LEU A 149 5.99 24.35 23.93
CA LEU A 149 7.24 24.36 23.19
C LEU A 149 7.47 25.72 22.52
N PRO A 150 8.73 26.20 22.46
CA PRO A 150 9.04 27.45 21.79
C PRO A 150 8.48 27.48 20.37
N LYS A 151 7.84 28.57 19.98
CA LYS A 151 7.22 28.70 18.62
C LYS A 151 8.18 28.38 17.50
N ARG A 152 9.47 28.68 17.66
CA ARG A 152 10.52 28.36 16.68
C ARG A 152 10.74 26.86 16.55
N SER A 153 10.77 26.10 17.63
CA SER A 153 10.92 24.64 17.62
C SER A 153 9.73 23.96 16.96
N ILE A 154 8.50 24.42 17.28
CA ILE A 154 7.29 23.94 16.61
C ILE A 154 7.37 24.19 15.09
N GLY A 155 7.81 25.39 14.68
CA GLY A 155 7.95 25.73 13.27
C GLY A 155 8.94 24.82 12.53
N ILE A 156 10.09 24.52 13.13
CA ILE A 156 11.08 23.60 12.54
C ILE A 156 10.52 22.18 12.41
N ILE A 157 9.89 21.65 13.46
CA ILE A 157 9.30 20.30 13.44
C ILE A 157 8.21 20.20 12.37
N LEU A 158 7.33 21.21 12.28
CA LEU A 158 6.28 21.22 11.27
C LEU A 158 6.84 21.34 9.85
N SER A 159 7.86 22.16 9.64
CA SER A 159 8.51 22.29 8.32
C SER A 159 9.15 20.97 7.89
N LEU A 160 9.86 20.29 8.80
CA LEU A 160 10.44 18.98 8.53
C LEU A 160 9.35 17.94 8.21
N TYR A 161 8.28 17.91 9.01
CA TYR A 161 7.14 17.02 8.79
C TYR A 161 6.49 17.26 7.42
N ILE A 162 6.18 18.51 7.08
CA ILE A 162 5.59 18.89 5.79
C ILE A 162 6.51 18.47 4.64
N SER A 163 7.81 18.74 4.76
CA SER A 163 8.80 18.37 3.74
C SER A 163 8.81 16.85 3.50
N ILE A 164 8.84 16.05 4.58
CA ILE A 164 8.80 14.59 4.47
C ILE A 164 7.50 14.14 3.81
N GLN A 165 6.34 14.67 4.21
CA GLN A 165 5.04 14.28 3.66
C GLN A 165 4.89 14.62 2.17
N LEU A 166 5.53 15.68 1.69
CA LEU A 166 5.50 16.06 0.29
C LEU A 166 6.55 15.35 -0.57
N LEU A 167 7.76 15.14 -0.04
CA LEU A 167 8.86 14.58 -0.80
C LEU A 167 8.85 13.05 -0.84
N LEU A 168 8.48 12.40 0.26
CA LEU A 168 8.51 10.93 0.36
C LEU A 168 7.60 10.24 -0.67
N PRO A 169 6.38 10.72 -0.96
CA PRO A 169 5.54 10.15 -2.02
C PRO A 169 6.14 10.27 -3.43
N LEU A 170 7.03 11.21 -3.66
CA LEU A 170 7.70 11.44 -4.95
C LEU A 170 8.97 10.60 -5.10
N ARG A 171 9.37 9.84 -4.08
CA ARG A 171 10.60 9.03 -4.08
C ARG A 171 10.69 8.07 -5.27
N TYR A 172 9.56 7.60 -5.79
CA TYR A 172 9.54 6.71 -6.95
C TYR A 172 10.22 7.30 -8.20
N LEU A 173 10.25 8.64 -8.33
CA LEU A 173 10.91 9.34 -9.44
C LEU A 173 12.45 9.15 -9.44
N ALA A 174 13.01 8.74 -8.32
CA ALA A 174 14.45 8.48 -8.19
C ALA A 174 14.85 7.07 -8.71
N TYR A 175 13.89 6.22 -9.07
CA TYR A 175 14.15 4.87 -9.55
C TYR A 175 13.79 4.72 -11.02
N PRO A 176 14.62 4.04 -11.83
CA PRO A 176 14.29 3.75 -13.21
C PRO A 176 13.26 2.61 -13.32
N GLY A 177 12.60 2.53 -14.46
CA GLY A 177 11.67 1.45 -14.80
C GLY A 177 10.23 1.68 -14.40
N ASP A 178 9.40 0.67 -14.63
CA ASP A 178 7.98 0.70 -14.34
C ASP A 178 7.75 0.56 -12.83
N LEU A 179 7.11 1.56 -12.24
CA LEU A 179 6.81 1.59 -10.81
C LEU A 179 5.93 0.41 -10.36
N PHE A 180 4.92 0.06 -11.15
CA PHE A 180 4.01 -1.04 -10.80
C PHE A 180 4.69 -2.40 -10.95
N TRP A 181 5.72 -2.49 -11.76
CA TRP A 181 6.53 -3.70 -11.91
C TRP A 181 7.53 -3.86 -10.77
N THR A 182 8.39 -2.86 -10.58
CA THR A 182 9.51 -2.93 -9.63
C THR A 182 9.13 -2.64 -8.19
N GLU A 183 8.03 -1.92 -7.95
CA GLU A 183 7.56 -1.37 -6.67
C GLU A 183 8.59 -0.47 -5.94
N GLN A 184 9.64 -0.01 -6.63
CA GLN A 184 10.63 0.88 -6.04
C GLN A 184 10.04 2.26 -5.78
N GLY A 185 10.00 2.66 -4.50
CA GLY A 185 9.36 3.91 -4.09
C GLY A 185 7.84 3.85 -3.99
N TYR A 186 7.20 2.69 -4.20
CA TYR A 186 5.75 2.54 -4.12
C TYR A 186 5.20 2.75 -2.69
N ARG A 187 5.90 2.24 -1.68
CA ARG A 187 5.46 2.37 -0.27
C ARG A 187 5.60 3.82 0.21
N PHE A 188 4.72 4.23 1.13
CA PHE A 188 4.63 5.60 1.67
C PHE A 188 4.36 6.69 0.60
N SER A 189 3.65 6.34 -0.48
CA SER A 189 3.33 7.26 -1.57
C SER A 189 1.83 7.45 -1.78
N TRP A 190 1.01 7.00 -0.83
CA TRP A 190 -0.46 7.08 -0.84
C TRP A 190 -1.10 6.38 -2.07
N ARG A 191 -0.38 5.42 -2.64
CA ARG A 191 -0.84 4.59 -3.76
C ARG A 191 -1.66 3.42 -3.22
N VAL A 192 -2.95 3.64 -3.06
CA VAL A 192 -3.88 2.62 -2.54
C VAL A 192 -4.63 1.99 -3.70
N MET A 193 -4.67 0.65 -3.74
CA MET A 193 -5.45 -0.13 -4.72
C MET A 193 -5.10 0.18 -6.19
N LEU A 194 -3.83 0.35 -6.51
CA LEU A 194 -3.36 0.69 -7.86
C LEU A 194 -2.61 -0.45 -8.55
N ILE A 195 -2.38 -1.54 -7.85
CA ILE A 195 -1.60 -2.67 -8.35
C ILE A 195 -2.38 -3.97 -8.21
N GLU A 196 -2.31 -4.79 -9.22
CA GLU A 196 -2.71 -6.20 -9.19
C GLU A 196 -1.61 -7.03 -9.79
N LYS A 197 -1.05 -7.92 -8.99
CA LYS A 197 -0.05 -8.89 -9.41
C LYS A 197 -0.46 -10.29 -8.99
N ALA A 198 -0.23 -11.24 -9.87
CA ALA A 198 -0.23 -12.66 -9.56
C ALA A 198 1.17 -13.19 -9.86
N GLY A 199 1.72 -14.02 -8.99
CA GLY A 199 3.08 -14.51 -9.16
C GLY A 199 3.26 -15.92 -8.65
N TYR A 200 4.32 -16.53 -9.13
CA TYR A 200 4.81 -17.84 -8.72
C TYR A 200 6.32 -17.76 -8.56
N ALA A 201 6.85 -18.27 -7.46
CA ALA A 201 8.27 -18.24 -7.14
C ALA A 201 8.79 -19.60 -6.74
N GLN A 202 9.90 -20.02 -7.34
CA GLN A 202 10.67 -21.19 -6.93
C GLN A 202 12.05 -20.75 -6.46
N PHE A 203 12.50 -21.27 -5.33
CA PHE A 203 13.82 -20.97 -4.78
C PHE A 203 14.72 -22.19 -4.85
N PHE A 204 15.98 -21.93 -5.10
CA PHE A 204 17.01 -22.96 -5.21
C PHE A 204 18.18 -22.62 -4.31
N VAL A 205 18.60 -23.59 -3.50
CA VAL A 205 19.85 -23.56 -2.76
C VAL A 205 20.87 -24.35 -3.56
N HIS A 206 22.01 -23.73 -3.86
CA HIS A 206 23.04 -24.33 -4.69
C HIS A 206 24.05 -25.08 -3.84
N HIS A 207 24.38 -26.27 -4.31
CA HIS A 207 25.50 -27.05 -3.80
C HIS A 207 26.83 -26.37 -4.12
N PRO A 208 27.72 -26.18 -3.13
CA PRO A 208 28.96 -25.41 -3.34
C PRO A 208 29.94 -26.03 -4.32
N GLU A 209 30.00 -27.37 -4.42
CA GLU A 209 31.05 -28.07 -5.18
C GLU A 209 30.58 -28.51 -6.57
N ASN A 210 29.41 -29.10 -6.69
CA ASN A 210 28.97 -29.74 -7.95
C ASN A 210 27.93 -28.93 -8.74
N GLY A 211 27.48 -27.76 -8.19
CA GLY A 211 26.55 -26.88 -8.85
C GLY A 211 25.09 -27.38 -8.91
N MET A 212 24.80 -28.54 -8.31
CA MET A 212 23.42 -29.04 -8.22
C MET A 212 22.57 -28.05 -7.45
N LYS A 213 21.30 -27.98 -7.81
CA LYS A 213 20.31 -27.09 -7.20
C LYS A 213 19.31 -27.91 -6.40
N LYS A 214 19.16 -27.64 -5.12
CA LYS A 214 18.06 -28.14 -4.30
C LYS A 214 16.88 -27.20 -4.44
N LEU A 215 15.77 -27.70 -4.98
CA LEU A 215 14.49 -27.00 -5.01
C LEU A 215 13.92 -26.93 -3.57
N ILE A 216 13.49 -25.76 -3.16
CA ILE A 216 12.88 -25.52 -1.85
C ILE A 216 11.36 -25.63 -1.96
N ASP A 217 10.74 -26.38 -1.08
CA ASP A 217 9.28 -26.34 -0.91
C ASP A 217 8.92 -25.13 -0.03
N ASN A 218 8.39 -24.09 -0.65
CA ASN A 218 8.00 -22.87 0.06
C ASN A 218 7.00 -23.13 1.19
N LYS A 219 6.19 -24.18 1.08
CA LYS A 219 5.14 -24.51 2.06
C LYS A 219 5.70 -25.01 3.41
N GLU A 220 6.94 -25.45 3.44
CA GLU A 220 7.62 -25.79 4.70
C GLU A 220 7.89 -24.54 5.55
N TYR A 221 7.99 -23.36 4.93
CA TYR A 221 8.36 -22.09 5.55
C TYR A 221 7.24 -21.06 5.60
N LEU A 222 6.34 -21.09 4.62
CA LEU A 222 5.36 -20.03 4.37
C LEU A 222 3.94 -20.55 4.39
N THR A 223 3.04 -19.80 5.01
CA THR A 223 1.60 -20.01 4.80
C THR A 223 1.20 -19.65 3.37
N PRO A 224 0.08 -20.17 2.83
CA PRO A 224 -0.38 -19.83 1.48
C PRO A 224 -0.51 -18.32 1.23
N GLN A 225 -0.92 -17.56 2.25
CA GLN A 225 -1.02 -16.10 2.17
C GLN A 225 0.35 -15.44 2.07
N GLN A 226 1.32 -15.90 2.85
CA GLN A 226 2.70 -15.39 2.80
C GLN A 226 3.35 -15.72 1.45
N GLU A 227 3.19 -16.93 0.95
CA GLU A 227 3.72 -17.35 -0.34
C GLU A 227 3.14 -16.51 -1.49
N LYS A 228 1.81 -16.30 -1.49
CA LYS A 228 1.13 -15.44 -2.47
C LYS A 228 1.68 -14.02 -2.47
N MET A 229 1.93 -13.44 -1.30
CA MET A 229 2.47 -12.08 -1.20
C MET A 229 3.95 -12.04 -1.57
N MET A 230 4.74 -12.99 -1.11
CA MET A 230 6.18 -13.08 -1.37
C MET A 230 6.46 -13.19 -2.86
N SER A 231 5.72 -14.01 -3.59
CA SER A 231 5.96 -14.27 -5.01
C SER A 231 5.83 -13.06 -5.94
N THR A 232 5.28 -11.94 -5.45
CA THR A 232 5.05 -10.73 -6.25
C THR A 232 5.81 -9.50 -5.77
N GLN A 233 6.38 -9.56 -4.55
CA GLN A 233 7.01 -8.39 -3.91
C GLN A 233 8.53 -8.57 -3.80
N PRO A 234 9.35 -7.73 -4.48
CA PRO A 234 10.80 -7.86 -4.50
C PRO A 234 11.44 -7.90 -3.11
N ASP A 235 10.97 -7.08 -2.19
CA ASP A 235 11.51 -7.03 -0.83
C ASP A 235 11.25 -8.33 -0.06
N MET A 236 10.11 -8.98 -0.30
CA MET A 236 9.77 -10.25 0.33
C MET A 236 10.50 -11.43 -0.31
N ILE A 237 10.70 -11.40 -1.63
CA ILE A 237 11.54 -12.38 -2.34
C ILE A 237 12.97 -12.36 -1.77
N LEU A 238 13.55 -11.16 -1.66
CA LEU A 238 14.88 -11.00 -1.09
C LEU A 238 14.94 -11.41 0.38
N GLN A 239 13.89 -11.09 1.15
CA GLN A 239 13.80 -11.50 2.54
C GLN A 239 13.75 -13.02 2.70
N PHE A 240 13.00 -13.70 1.86
CA PHE A 240 12.91 -15.15 1.91
C PHE A 240 14.21 -15.81 1.45
N ALA A 241 14.86 -15.27 0.41
CA ALA A 241 16.19 -15.72 0.00
C ALA A 241 17.24 -15.60 1.13
N HIS A 242 17.19 -14.52 1.91
CA HIS A 242 18.06 -14.37 3.09
C HIS A 242 17.74 -15.37 4.19
N HIS A 243 16.45 -15.64 4.43
CA HIS A 243 16.04 -16.67 5.39
C HIS A 243 16.60 -18.04 4.98
N LEU A 244 16.47 -18.41 3.72
CA LEU A 244 17.03 -19.66 3.20
C LEU A 244 18.56 -19.69 3.29
N ARG A 245 19.25 -18.58 3.00
CA ARG A 245 20.70 -18.47 3.22
C ARG A 245 21.05 -18.80 4.67
N ASP A 246 20.36 -18.16 5.62
CA ASP A 246 20.66 -18.30 7.04
C ASP A 246 20.35 -19.72 7.55
N GLU A 247 19.32 -20.36 6.99
CA GLU A 247 18.92 -21.75 7.33
C GLU A 247 19.91 -22.79 6.77
N TYR A 248 20.43 -22.58 5.56
CA TYR A 248 21.29 -23.53 4.88
C TYR A 248 22.78 -23.21 4.97
N SER A 249 23.18 -22.09 5.55
CA SER A 249 24.59 -21.79 5.83
C SER A 249 25.02 -22.48 7.14
N ASP A 250 26.32 -22.77 7.24
CA ASP A 250 26.96 -23.48 8.35
C ASP A 250 26.31 -24.86 8.62
N THR A 251 25.76 -25.49 7.58
CA THR A 251 25.14 -26.81 7.63
C THR A 251 25.96 -27.82 6.85
N VAL A 252 25.91 -29.07 7.32
CA VAL A 252 26.50 -30.20 6.61
C VAL A 252 25.39 -30.94 5.87
N ILE A 253 25.47 -30.97 4.54
CA ILE A 253 24.58 -31.82 3.73
C ILE A 253 25.27 -33.18 3.52
N VAL A 254 24.57 -34.25 3.88
CA VAL A 254 25.02 -35.61 3.60
C VAL A 254 24.36 -36.05 2.29
N GLU A 255 25.18 -36.27 1.25
CA GLU A 255 24.68 -36.83 -0.01
C GLU A 255 24.30 -38.32 0.13
N ALA A 256 23.54 -38.83 -0.86
CA ALA A 256 23.13 -40.24 -0.88
C ALA A 256 24.28 -41.24 -0.94
N ASN A 257 25.44 -40.80 -1.36
CA ASN A 257 26.70 -41.56 -1.39
C ASN A 257 27.49 -41.50 -0.07
N GLY A 258 26.99 -40.81 0.96
CA GLY A 258 27.63 -40.65 2.27
C GLY A 258 28.68 -39.55 2.36
N ILE A 259 28.84 -38.73 1.32
CA ILE A 259 29.78 -37.58 1.34
C ILE A 259 29.11 -36.44 2.13
N GLU A 260 29.84 -35.96 3.14
CA GLU A 260 29.47 -34.78 3.92
C GLU A 260 30.02 -33.53 3.25
N ILE A 261 29.15 -32.55 3.01
CA ILE A 261 29.49 -31.27 2.38
C ILE A 261 29.17 -30.15 3.33
N ASP A 262 30.20 -29.41 3.71
CA ASP A 262 30.07 -28.22 4.57
C ASP A 262 29.71 -27.00 3.73
N ILE A 263 28.53 -26.46 3.93
CA ILE A 263 28.07 -25.22 3.27
C ILE A 263 28.32 -24.04 4.21
N LYS A 264 29.45 -23.36 4.02
CA LYS A 264 29.77 -22.16 4.81
C LYS A 264 28.87 -20.99 4.51
N GLU A 265 28.56 -20.75 3.23
CA GLU A 265 27.65 -19.66 2.79
C GLU A 265 26.76 -20.18 1.66
N ALA A 266 25.46 -20.31 1.93
CA ALA A 266 24.52 -20.83 0.95
C ALA A 266 24.27 -19.80 -0.17
N LYS A 267 24.45 -20.20 -1.43
CA LYS A 267 24.02 -19.46 -2.60
C LYS A 267 22.55 -19.75 -2.84
N VAL A 268 21.71 -18.69 -2.89
CA VAL A 268 20.28 -18.79 -3.15
C VAL A 268 19.92 -18.04 -4.43
N THR A 269 19.25 -18.72 -5.35
CA THR A 269 18.67 -18.12 -6.55
C THR A 269 17.18 -18.35 -6.59
N ALA A 270 16.46 -17.62 -7.44
CA ALA A 270 15.01 -17.79 -7.58
C ALA A 270 14.56 -17.65 -9.03
N GLU A 271 13.62 -18.48 -9.43
CA GLU A 271 12.84 -18.31 -10.66
C GLU A 271 11.46 -17.78 -10.26
N VAL A 272 11.19 -16.53 -10.63
CA VAL A 272 9.97 -15.85 -10.26
C VAL A 272 9.26 -15.34 -11.50
N TYR A 273 8.02 -15.76 -11.68
CA TYR A 273 7.16 -15.31 -12.77
C TYR A 273 6.03 -14.46 -12.20
N VAL A 274 5.80 -13.29 -12.79
CA VAL A 274 4.76 -12.35 -12.36
C VAL A 274 3.92 -11.90 -13.53
N SER A 275 2.62 -11.86 -13.33
CA SER A 275 1.65 -11.22 -14.21
C SER A 275 1.19 -9.91 -13.57
N LEU A 276 1.41 -8.78 -14.24
CA LEU A 276 0.90 -7.47 -13.86
C LEU A 276 -0.39 -7.19 -14.63
N PHE A 277 -1.48 -6.85 -13.93
CA PHE A 277 -2.80 -6.55 -14.50
C PHE A 277 -3.36 -7.65 -15.42
N ASN A 278 -3.03 -8.90 -15.13
CA ASN A 278 -3.44 -10.06 -15.93
C ASN A 278 -2.99 -10.01 -17.41
N LYS A 279 -1.88 -9.31 -17.69
CA LYS A 279 -1.30 -9.14 -19.04
C LYS A 279 -0.32 -10.25 -19.44
N GLY A 280 -0.44 -11.43 -18.84
CA GLY A 280 0.46 -12.57 -19.05
C GLY A 280 1.61 -12.62 -18.04
N SER A 281 2.09 -13.83 -17.80
CA SER A 281 3.16 -14.10 -16.84
C SER A 281 4.52 -13.93 -17.51
N ARG A 282 5.46 -13.27 -16.82
CA ARG A 282 6.83 -12.99 -17.31
C ARG A 282 7.83 -13.24 -16.22
N LEU A 283 9.05 -13.56 -16.62
CA LEU A 283 10.15 -13.70 -15.69
C LEU A 283 10.42 -12.34 -15.01
N PHE A 284 10.43 -12.34 -13.69
CA PHE A 284 10.47 -11.12 -12.87
C PHE A 284 11.85 -10.84 -12.30
N ILE A 285 12.53 -11.90 -11.89
CA ILE A 285 13.84 -11.86 -11.26
C ILE A 285 14.86 -12.52 -12.21
N ASP A 286 16.07 -12.00 -12.28
CA ASP A 286 17.18 -12.66 -12.96
C ASP A 286 17.52 -13.98 -12.22
N PRO A 287 17.30 -15.16 -12.83
CA PRO A 287 17.46 -16.45 -12.16
C PRO A 287 18.92 -16.80 -11.84
N GLU A 288 19.89 -16.10 -12.45
CA GLU A 288 21.32 -16.34 -12.22
C GLU A 288 21.88 -15.53 -11.05
N VAL A 289 21.13 -14.52 -10.59
CA VAL A 289 21.58 -13.65 -9.51
C VAL A 289 21.57 -14.39 -8.16
N ASN A 290 22.70 -14.33 -7.47
CA ASN A 290 22.80 -14.82 -6.09
C ASN A 290 22.11 -13.84 -5.12
N LEU A 291 20.87 -14.09 -4.79
CA LEU A 291 20.06 -13.25 -3.89
C LEU A 291 20.61 -13.22 -2.45
N SER A 292 21.37 -14.26 -2.02
CA SER A 292 21.94 -14.29 -0.68
C SER A 292 22.97 -13.17 -0.46
N LYS A 293 23.60 -12.65 -1.52
CA LYS A 293 24.60 -11.58 -1.47
C LYS A 293 24.02 -10.17 -1.67
N ILE A 294 22.76 -10.05 -2.06
CA ILE A 294 22.11 -8.77 -2.27
C ILE A 294 21.76 -8.12 -0.92
N ASN A 295 22.26 -6.92 -0.69
CA ASN A 295 21.92 -6.18 0.52
C ASN A 295 20.51 -5.57 0.43
N ARG A 296 19.77 -5.61 1.54
CA ARG A 296 18.51 -4.84 1.67
C ARG A 296 18.83 -3.35 1.72
N GLY A 297 18.04 -2.55 1.04
CA GLY A 297 18.23 -1.11 1.04
C GLY A 297 17.33 -0.37 0.08
N PHE A 298 17.63 0.93 -0.06
CA PHE A 298 16.94 1.83 -0.99
C PHE A 298 17.65 1.97 -2.34
N HIS A 299 18.70 1.19 -2.58
CA HIS A 299 19.38 1.18 -3.86
C HIS A 299 18.47 0.61 -4.96
N HIS A 300 18.81 0.96 -6.21
CA HIS A 300 18.14 0.37 -7.37
C HIS A 300 18.34 -1.15 -7.37
N LYS A 301 17.25 -1.87 -7.65
CA LYS A 301 17.22 -3.33 -7.71
C LYS A 301 17.43 -3.77 -9.16
N ASP A 302 18.69 -3.84 -9.59
CA ASP A 302 19.11 -4.23 -10.93
C ASP A 302 18.85 -5.71 -11.25
N TRP A 303 18.63 -6.53 -10.22
CA TRP A 303 18.26 -7.93 -10.33
C TRP A 303 16.77 -8.16 -10.71
N ILE A 304 15.95 -7.12 -10.79
CA ILE A 304 14.59 -7.18 -11.33
C ILE A 304 14.66 -6.95 -12.83
N LEU A 305 14.19 -7.93 -13.60
CA LEU A 305 14.15 -7.83 -15.05
C LEU A 305 13.15 -6.77 -15.51
N LYS A 306 13.39 -6.15 -16.66
CA LYS A 306 12.49 -5.15 -17.23
C LYS A 306 11.19 -5.80 -17.67
N ASN A 307 10.08 -5.07 -17.49
CA ASN A 307 8.78 -5.46 -18.03
C ASN A 307 8.76 -5.12 -19.53
N GLU A 308 9.30 -6.00 -20.35
CA GLU A 308 9.23 -5.85 -21.81
C GLU A 308 7.77 -6.04 -22.26
N LYS A 309 7.19 -5.00 -22.83
CA LYS A 309 5.80 -4.96 -23.30
C LYS A 309 5.59 -5.78 -24.56
#